data_f3c498cd28d3ed6283720b695c822633
#
_entry.id   f3c498cd28d3ed6283720b695c822633
#
_cell.length_a   1.000
_cell.length_b   1.000
_cell.length_c   1.000
_cell.angle_alpha   90.00
_cell.angle_beta   90.00
_cell.angle_gamma   90.00
#
_symmetry.space_group_name_H-M   'P 1'
#
loop_
_entity.id
_entity.type
_entity.pdbx_description
1 polymer ?
#
loop_
_entity_poly.entity_id
_entity_poly.type
_entity_poly.pdbx_seq_one_letter_code
_entity_poly.pdbx_strand_id
1 'polypeptide(L)'
;MKTAMDIPDKEGQKRLVIVGGGFGGLKLARKLKSNKFQIVLLDKNNHHIFQPLLYQVATAGIEPSAISFPYRKIFKKREHFHIRICEAQQVFPEHNLLETSIGTLAYDYLVIATGCNTNYFGNDGLEKQTMALKNTSEALFNRNQILDSFEQAQNTGNKEERRRLMTFAIVGGGATGIELAGALAEMRKFVLPQDYPDLNINEMRIILLDGSSRLLSAFSEESSKEVADYLKKRDVEIKLNQRVMGYENYQLALNDGTAIDTKNVFWVAGVKANSLQGLPADAYGPGNRLKVDTYNRLSQYPNIFAIGDTALMISEEYPKGHPQVVQPAIQQARNLIRNLQRAETGLPLQPFIYQNKGSMATIGRNHAVVELKTVSYTHLRAHQTSLHLVC
;
A
#
# COMPACT_ATOMS: atom_id res chain seq x y z
N MET A 1 8.11 3.55 32.56
CA MET A 1 8.72 3.53 31.21
C MET A 1 9.31 2.15 30.97
N LYS A 2 9.22 1.65 29.72
CA LYS A 2 9.91 0.40 29.33
C LYS A 2 11.44 0.61 29.42
N THR A 3 12.19 -0.48 29.52
CA THR A 3 13.66 -0.44 29.48
C THR A 3 14.16 0.17 28.17
N ALA A 4 15.34 0.79 28.20
CA ALA A 4 15.97 1.31 26.99
C ALA A 4 16.30 0.17 26.01
N MET A 5 16.09 0.43 24.72
CA MET A 5 16.43 -0.51 23.67
C MET A 5 17.97 -0.63 23.57
N ASP A 6 18.47 -1.85 23.45
CA ASP A 6 19.90 -2.12 23.26
C ASP A 6 20.32 -1.71 21.83
N ILE A 7 20.83 -0.49 21.71
CA ILE A 7 21.49 0.08 20.52
C ILE A 7 22.84 0.60 20.97
N PRO A 8 23.94 0.29 20.27
CA PRO A 8 25.26 0.82 20.57
C PRO A 8 25.29 2.35 20.77
N ASP A 9 26.24 2.84 21.51
CA ASP A 9 26.42 4.29 21.67
C ASP A 9 26.61 4.96 20.30
N LYS A 10 26.13 6.18 20.18
CA LYS A 10 26.18 6.96 18.94
C LYS A 10 27.55 7.61 18.66
N GLU A 11 28.50 7.48 19.57
CA GLU A 11 29.91 7.90 19.40
C GLU A 11 30.05 9.34 18.85
N GLY A 12 29.25 10.27 19.37
CA GLY A 12 29.22 11.66 18.89
C GLY A 12 28.40 11.92 17.63
N GLN A 13 27.87 10.85 17.00
CA GLN A 13 26.95 10.97 15.86
C GLN A 13 25.55 11.41 16.31
N LYS A 14 24.75 11.96 15.39
CA LYS A 14 23.32 12.17 15.62
C LYS A 14 22.56 10.88 15.32
N ARG A 15 21.70 10.45 16.23
CA ARG A 15 20.86 9.28 16.03
C ARG A 15 19.62 9.64 15.19
N LEU A 16 19.56 9.09 13.98
CA LEU A 16 18.40 9.17 13.10
C LEU A 16 17.59 7.87 13.21
N VAL A 17 16.40 7.96 13.78
CA VAL A 17 15.46 6.82 13.86
C VAL A 17 14.48 6.91 12.70
N ILE A 18 14.37 5.83 11.91
CA ILE A 18 13.44 5.69 10.80
C ILE A 18 12.42 4.62 11.17
N VAL A 19 11.14 4.99 11.27
CA VAL A 19 10.05 4.08 11.56
C VAL A 19 9.35 3.68 10.27
N GLY A 20 9.53 2.43 9.86
CA GLY A 20 8.99 1.87 8.63
C GLY A 20 10.02 1.79 7.50
N GLY A 21 10.24 0.56 7.00
CA GLY A 21 11.12 0.24 5.88
C GLY A 21 10.40 0.07 4.54
N GLY A 22 9.25 0.74 4.37
CA GLY A 22 8.56 0.87 3.10
C GLY A 22 9.38 1.66 2.06
N PHE A 23 8.78 2.07 0.94
CA PHE A 23 9.50 2.73 -0.17
C PHE A 23 10.26 3.99 0.27
N GLY A 24 9.64 4.85 1.09
CA GLY A 24 10.26 6.08 1.58
C GLY A 24 11.37 5.79 2.58
N GLY A 25 11.07 5.03 3.65
CA GLY A 25 12.04 4.70 4.69
C GLY A 25 13.23 3.89 4.18
N LEU A 26 12.99 2.87 3.34
CA LEU A 26 14.05 2.11 2.70
C LEU A 26 14.95 2.99 1.82
N LYS A 27 14.35 3.91 1.03
CA LYS A 27 15.11 4.84 0.17
C LYS A 27 15.99 5.75 1.01
N LEU A 28 15.43 6.33 2.08
CA LEU A 28 16.17 7.15 3.03
C LEU A 28 17.32 6.34 3.67
N ALA A 29 16.97 5.20 4.26
CA ALA A 29 17.92 4.32 4.91
C ALA A 29 19.08 3.91 3.97
N ARG A 30 18.81 3.55 2.71
CA ARG A 30 19.86 3.11 1.75
C ARG A 30 20.75 4.22 1.25
N LYS A 31 20.21 5.43 1.07
CA LYS A 31 20.89 6.51 0.32
C LYS A 31 21.51 7.57 1.21
N LEU A 32 21.08 7.71 2.47
CA LEU A 32 21.75 8.59 3.43
C LEU A 32 23.06 7.95 3.84
N LYS A 33 24.13 8.31 3.17
CA LYS A 33 25.51 7.91 3.48
C LYS A 33 26.18 9.08 4.16
N SER A 34 26.39 8.98 5.47
CA SER A 34 27.11 9.98 6.26
C SER A 34 27.61 9.31 7.53
N ASN A 35 28.85 9.57 7.88
CA ASN A 35 29.44 9.19 9.15
C ASN A 35 28.97 10.05 10.33
N LYS A 36 28.16 11.09 10.06
CA LYS A 36 27.57 11.97 11.09
C LYS A 36 26.29 11.40 11.70
N PHE A 37 25.72 10.34 11.11
CA PHE A 37 24.48 9.73 11.58
C PHE A 37 24.68 8.26 11.96
N GLN A 38 24.24 7.93 13.17
CA GLN A 38 23.88 6.57 13.53
C GLN A 38 22.43 6.36 13.10
N ILE A 39 22.19 5.45 12.15
CA ILE A 39 20.85 5.21 11.60
C ILE A 39 20.26 3.97 12.25
N VAL A 40 19.06 4.09 12.80
CA VAL A 40 18.28 2.99 13.35
C VAL A 40 16.99 2.84 12.54
N LEU A 41 16.88 1.74 11.79
CA LEU A 41 15.65 1.37 11.09
C LEU A 41 14.81 0.45 11.98
N LEU A 42 13.59 0.88 12.25
CA LEU A 42 12.57 0.12 12.97
C LEU A 42 11.48 -0.30 11.99
N ASP A 43 11.13 -1.57 11.97
CA ASP A 43 9.99 -2.09 11.20
C ASP A 43 9.38 -3.29 11.92
N LYS A 44 8.09 -3.51 11.78
CA LYS A 44 7.42 -4.69 12.31
C LYS A 44 7.74 -5.96 11.52
N ASN A 45 8.19 -5.80 10.27
CA ASN A 45 8.63 -6.90 9.41
C ASN A 45 10.16 -6.89 9.27
N ASN A 46 10.75 -8.04 8.96
CA ASN A 46 12.19 -8.18 8.73
C ASN A 46 12.59 -7.96 7.26
N HIS A 47 11.66 -7.53 6.42
CA HIS A 47 11.84 -7.40 4.98
C HIS A 47 11.01 -6.25 4.39
N HIS A 48 11.50 -5.71 3.30
CA HIS A 48 10.76 -4.79 2.43
C HIS A 48 9.86 -5.59 1.49
N ILE A 49 8.65 -5.10 1.26
CA ILE A 49 7.68 -5.69 0.32
C ILE A 49 7.49 -4.76 -0.86
N PHE A 50 7.58 -5.29 -2.07
CA PHE A 50 7.21 -4.59 -3.29
C PHE A 50 5.68 -4.67 -3.49
N GLN A 51 4.94 -3.84 -2.74
CA GLN A 51 3.48 -3.85 -2.66
C GLN A 51 2.73 -3.83 -4.00
N PRO A 52 3.20 -3.14 -5.07
CA PRO A 52 2.49 -3.14 -6.34
C PRO A 52 2.24 -4.51 -6.97
N LEU A 53 2.94 -5.55 -6.54
CA LEU A 53 2.77 -6.92 -7.05
C LEU A 53 2.03 -7.87 -6.08
N LEU A 54 1.44 -7.36 -5.00
CA LEU A 54 0.68 -8.18 -4.05
C LEU A 54 -0.50 -8.88 -4.71
N TYR A 55 -1.16 -8.26 -5.69
CA TYR A 55 -2.25 -8.88 -6.41
C TYR A 55 -1.82 -10.14 -7.16
N GLN A 56 -0.59 -10.21 -7.69
CA GLN A 56 -0.06 -11.39 -8.34
C GLN A 56 0.22 -12.53 -7.35
N VAL A 57 0.65 -12.19 -6.13
CA VAL A 57 0.77 -13.19 -5.04
C VAL A 57 -0.61 -13.71 -4.65
N ALA A 58 -1.60 -12.82 -4.49
CA ALA A 58 -2.97 -13.17 -4.13
C ALA A 58 -3.68 -14.04 -5.18
N THR A 59 -3.24 -14.00 -6.44
CA THR A 59 -3.79 -14.80 -7.54
C THR A 59 -2.84 -15.92 -8.00
N ALA A 60 -1.90 -16.34 -7.16
CA ALA A 60 -0.91 -17.39 -7.44
C ALA A 60 -0.02 -17.14 -8.69
N GLY A 61 0.04 -15.90 -9.17
CA GLY A 61 0.84 -15.54 -10.36
C GLY A 61 2.35 -15.50 -10.10
N ILE A 62 2.76 -15.19 -8.87
CA ILE A 62 4.16 -15.17 -8.41
C ILE A 62 4.27 -15.62 -6.95
N GLU A 63 5.44 -16.12 -6.58
CA GLU A 63 5.74 -16.48 -5.21
C GLU A 63 6.02 -15.24 -4.32
N PRO A 64 5.65 -15.26 -3.03
CA PRO A 64 5.88 -14.14 -2.10
C PRO A 64 7.35 -13.72 -2.01
N SER A 65 8.28 -14.66 -2.18
CA SER A 65 9.72 -14.43 -2.13
C SER A 65 10.21 -13.51 -3.27
N ALA A 66 9.49 -13.48 -4.40
CA ALA A 66 9.82 -12.62 -5.53
C ALA A 66 9.65 -11.11 -5.24
N ILE A 67 8.81 -10.77 -4.25
CA ILE A 67 8.50 -9.39 -3.88
C ILE A 67 8.95 -9.02 -2.46
N SER A 68 9.63 -9.92 -1.75
CA SER A 68 10.06 -9.74 -0.36
C SER A 68 11.58 -9.69 -0.25
N PHE A 69 12.12 -8.58 0.23
CA PHE A 69 13.57 -8.32 0.27
C PHE A 69 14.04 -8.15 1.72
N PRO A 70 14.75 -9.12 2.31
CA PRO A 70 15.22 -9.06 3.71
C PRO A 70 16.12 -7.85 3.98
N TYR A 71 15.81 -7.04 5.00
CA TYR A 71 16.59 -5.85 5.33
C TYR A 71 18.04 -6.18 5.65
N ARG A 72 18.32 -7.26 6.39
CA ARG A 72 19.70 -7.66 6.74
C ARG A 72 20.52 -8.03 5.51
N LYS A 73 19.90 -8.49 4.42
CA LYS A 73 20.55 -8.73 3.13
C LYS A 73 20.84 -7.42 2.41
N ILE A 74 19.89 -6.48 2.43
CA ILE A 74 20.02 -5.15 1.78
C ILE A 74 21.13 -4.32 2.44
N PHE A 75 21.23 -4.38 3.77
CA PHE A 75 22.14 -3.54 4.56
C PHE A 75 23.39 -4.28 5.08
N LYS A 76 23.72 -5.42 4.46
CA LYS A 76 24.92 -6.19 4.84
C LYS A 76 26.17 -5.31 4.80
N LYS A 77 27.00 -5.41 5.86
CA LYS A 77 28.27 -4.67 6.02
C LYS A 77 28.14 -3.13 6.06
N ARG A 78 26.97 -2.60 6.40
CA ARG A 78 26.82 -1.17 6.56
C ARG A 78 27.15 -0.76 8.00
N GLU A 79 28.14 0.10 8.15
CA GLU A 79 28.59 0.66 9.44
C GLU A 79 27.55 1.68 9.97
N HIS A 80 27.52 1.87 11.30
CA HIS A 80 26.62 2.80 12.00
C HIS A 80 25.14 2.67 11.63
N PHE A 81 24.73 1.45 11.25
CA PHE A 81 23.38 1.13 10.81
C PHE A 81 22.82 -0.06 11.59
N HIS A 82 21.71 0.18 12.28
CA HIS A 82 21.06 -0.81 13.12
C HIS A 82 19.65 -1.09 12.64
N ILE A 83 19.22 -2.34 12.70
CA ILE A 83 17.85 -2.78 12.41
C ILE A 83 17.29 -3.40 13.66
N ARG A 84 16.06 -2.98 14.03
CA ARG A 84 15.27 -3.65 15.06
C ARG A 84 13.90 -3.99 14.51
N ILE A 85 13.49 -5.23 14.71
CA ILE A 85 12.15 -5.68 14.31
C ILE A 85 11.24 -5.47 15.52
N CYS A 86 10.43 -4.43 15.43
CA CYS A 86 9.52 -4.01 16.49
C CYS A 86 8.41 -3.11 15.96
N GLU A 87 7.36 -2.95 16.73
CA GLU A 87 6.31 -1.98 16.48
C GLU A 87 6.61 -0.69 17.27
N ALA A 88 6.64 0.44 16.56
CA ALA A 88 6.66 1.76 17.17
C ALA A 88 5.26 2.07 17.69
N GLN A 89 5.14 2.50 18.93
CA GLN A 89 3.87 2.67 19.64
C GLN A 89 3.55 4.13 19.95
N GLN A 90 4.48 4.81 20.63
CA GLN A 90 4.25 6.16 21.10
C GLN A 90 5.50 7.04 20.96
N VAL A 91 5.30 8.26 20.52
CA VAL A 91 6.34 9.32 20.49
C VAL A 91 6.17 10.19 21.72
N PHE A 92 7.28 10.51 22.40
CA PHE A 92 7.36 11.53 23.44
C PHE A 92 8.24 12.68 22.90
N PRO A 93 7.66 13.60 22.13
CA PRO A 93 8.43 14.56 21.35
C PRO A 93 9.23 15.53 22.24
N GLU A 94 8.70 15.92 23.40
CA GLU A 94 9.38 16.80 24.35
C GLU A 94 10.64 16.17 24.97
N HIS A 95 10.73 14.85 24.95
CA HIS A 95 11.88 14.09 25.46
C HIS A 95 12.75 13.50 24.37
N ASN A 96 12.39 13.70 23.09
CA ASN A 96 13.02 13.05 21.95
C ASN A 96 13.13 11.53 22.13
N LEU A 97 12.03 10.91 22.59
CA LEU A 97 11.97 9.49 22.93
C LEU A 97 10.86 8.79 22.14
N LEU A 98 11.16 7.62 21.62
CA LEU A 98 10.21 6.72 20.95
C LEU A 98 10.01 5.47 21.79
N GLU A 99 8.78 5.13 22.13
CA GLU A 99 8.42 3.86 22.73
C GLU A 99 8.06 2.83 21.66
N THR A 100 8.55 1.61 21.83
CA THR A 100 8.31 0.48 20.94
C THR A 100 7.86 -0.76 21.70
N SER A 101 7.49 -1.83 20.99
CA SER A 101 7.15 -3.12 21.59
C SER A 101 8.30 -3.78 22.36
N ILE A 102 9.55 -3.39 22.11
CA ILE A 102 10.77 -3.98 22.73
C ILE A 102 11.58 -3.00 23.58
N GLY A 103 11.09 -1.83 23.87
CA GLY A 103 11.76 -0.83 24.71
C GLY A 103 11.67 0.58 24.15
N THR A 104 12.36 1.52 24.80
CA THR A 104 12.40 2.92 24.40
C THR A 104 13.71 3.27 23.68
N LEU A 105 13.64 4.21 22.75
CA LEU A 105 14.80 4.67 21.99
C LEU A 105 14.83 6.19 21.89
N ALA A 106 15.91 6.80 22.37
CA ALA A 106 16.14 8.24 22.21
C ALA A 106 16.61 8.54 20.77
N TYR A 107 16.19 9.66 20.22
CA TYR A 107 16.55 10.13 18.89
C TYR A 107 17.00 11.60 18.88
N ASP A 108 17.87 11.95 17.96
CA ASP A 108 18.10 13.34 17.59
C ASP A 108 17.17 13.77 16.45
N TYR A 109 16.89 12.83 15.53
CA TYR A 109 15.93 12.97 14.44
C TYR A 109 15.03 11.74 14.34
N LEU A 110 13.74 11.96 14.16
CA LEU A 110 12.74 10.91 13.94
C LEU A 110 12.09 11.07 12.58
N VAL A 111 12.06 9.99 11.79
CA VAL A 111 11.37 9.95 10.50
C VAL A 111 10.25 8.91 10.55
N ILE A 112 9.02 9.37 10.47
CA ILE A 112 7.82 8.53 10.46
C ILE A 112 7.50 8.19 9.00
N ALA A 113 7.72 6.93 8.63
CA ALA A 113 7.51 6.37 7.29
C ALA A 113 6.66 5.09 7.37
N THR A 114 5.69 5.06 8.28
CA THR A 114 4.86 3.92 8.66
C THR A 114 3.88 3.48 7.57
N GLY A 115 3.73 4.26 6.49
CA GLY A 115 2.84 3.94 5.40
C GLY A 115 1.36 3.98 5.79
N CYS A 116 0.56 3.14 5.12
CA CYS A 116 -0.88 3.08 5.33
C CYS A 116 -1.39 1.63 5.38
N ASN A 117 -2.52 1.44 6.01
CA ASN A 117 -3.33 0.22 6.00
C ASN A 117 -4.64 0.43 5.23
N THR A 118 -5.39 -0.64 5.05
CA THR A 118 -6.73 -0.61 4.48
C THR A 118 -7.66 0.26 5.33
N ASN A 119 -8.50 1.04 4.66
CA ASN A 119 -9.50 1.89 5.29
C ASN A 119 -10.88 1.23 5.17
N TYR A 120 -11.47 0.88 6.28
CA TYR A 120 -12.84 0.32 6.35
C TYR A 120 -13.89 1.37 6.70
N PHE A 121 -13.50 2.66 6.72
CA PHE A 121 -14.39 3.80 6.99
C PHE A 121 -15.16 3.70 8.31
N GLY A 122 -14.56 3.06 9.32
CA GLY A 122 -15.15 2.88 10.65
C GLY A 122 -16.10 1.68 10.77
N ASN A 123 -16.14 0.80 9.78
CA ASN A 123 -16.96 -0.41 9.83
C ASN A 123 -16.12 -1.64 10.23
N ASP A 124 -16.11 -1.95 11.53
CA ASP A 124 -15.37 -3.08 12.10
C ASP A 124 -15.88 -4.44 11.60
N GLY A 125 -17.14 -4.52 11.20
CA GLY A 125 -17.73 -5.73 10.62
C GLY A 125 -17.09 -6.09 9.29
N LEU A 126 -16.86 -5.09 8.43
CA LEU A 126 -16.17 -5.27 7.15
C LEU A 126 -14.71 -5.64 7.36
N GLU A 127 -14.02 -5.04 8.34
CA GLU A 127 -12.64 -5.38 8.66
C GLU A 127 -12.44 -6.84 9.02
N LYS A 128 -13.36 -7.40 9.81
CA LYS A 128 -13.27 -8.79 10.29
C LYS A 128 -13.68 -9.84 9.26
N GLN A 129 -14.50 -9.47 8.28
CA GLN A 129 -15.16 -10.41 7.39
C GLN A 129 -14.70 -10.31 5.93
N THR A 130 -13.89 -9.31 5.57
CA THR A 130 -13.43 -9.11 4.20
C THR A 130 -11.91 -9.25 4.08
N MET A 131 -11.45 -9.46 2.86
CA MET A 131 -10.05 -9.71 2.53
C MET A 131 -9.35 -8.42 2.12
N ALA A 132 -8.40 -7.94 2.92
CA ALA A 132 -7.51 -6.83 2.56
C ALA A 132 -6.35 -7.30 1.68
N LEU A 133 -5.61 -6.32 1.09
CA LEU A 133 -4.44 -6.62 0.25
C LEU A 133 -3.36 -5.54 0.42
N LYS A 134 -2.71 -5.50 1.59
CA LYS A 134 -1.67 -4.50 1.93
C LYS A 134 -0.32 -5.11 2.29
N ASN A 135 -0.28 -6.40 2.59
CA ASN A 135 0.94 -7.10 2.98
C ASN A 135 0.97 -8.54 2.45
N THR A 136 2.12 -9.20 2.58
CA THR A 136 2.33 -10.56 2.06
C THR A 136 1.45 -11.60 2.74
N SER A 137 1.19 -11.45 4.05
CA SER A 137 0.33 -12.39 4.80
C SER A 137 -1.11 -12.33 4.31
N GLU A 138 -1.63 -11.12 4.06
CA GLU A 138 -2.96 -10.93 3.45
C GLU A 138 -3.01 -11.48 2.03
N ALA A 139 -1.97 -11.25 1.22
CA ALA A 139 -1.93 -11.79 -0.14
C ALA A 139 -1.90 -13.33 -0.15
N LEU A 140 -1.16 -13.96 0.76
CA LEU A 140 -1.16 -15.41 0.93
C LEU A 140 -2.50 -15.95 1.45
N PHE A 141 -3.10 -15.26 2.41
CA PHE A 141 -4.45 -15.59 2.89
C PHE A 141 -5.46 -15.53 1.73
N ASN A 142 -5.43 -14.46 0.94
CA ASN A 142 -6.31 -14.29 -0.22
C ASN A 142 -6.10 -15.41 -1.25
N ARG A 143 -4.84 -15.78 -1.54
CA ARG A 143 -4.51 -16.89 -2.42
C ARG A 143 -5.13 -18.20 -1.95
N ASN A 144 -4.93 -18.52 -0.69
CA ASN A 144 -5.44 -19.75 -0.13
C ASN A 144 -6.98 -19.76 -0.12
N GLN A 145 -7.62 -18.61 0.20
CA GLN A 145 -9.07 -18.48 0.19
C GLN A 145 -9.66 -18.64 -1.24
N ILE A 146 -9.00 -18.11 -2.25
CA ILE A 146 -9.41 -18.27 -3.66
C ILE A 146 -9.36 -19.75 -4.05
N LEU A 147 -8.24 -20.42 -3.77
CA LEU A 147 -8.05 -21.85 -4.12
C LEU A 147 -9.01 -22.74 -3.34
N ASP A 148 -9.16 -22.51 -2.03
CA ASP A 148 -10.11 -23.23 -1.18
C ASP A 148 -11.56 -23.09 -1.65
N SER A 149 -11.93 -21.91 -2.17
CA SER A 149 -13.25 -21.67 -2.76
C SER A 149 -13.49 -22.56 -3.99
N PHE A 150 -12.48 -22.80 -4.84
CA PHE A 150 -12.60 -23.71 -5.98
C PHE A 150 -12.70 -25.17 -5.53
N GLU A 151 -11.89 -25.59 -4.56
CA GLU A 151 -11.96 -26.94 -3.98
C GLU A 151 -13.35 -27.23 -3.38
N GLN A 152 -13.89 -26.30 -2.59
CA GLN A 152 -15.23 -26.43 -2.02
C GLN A 152 -16.31 -26.42 -3.10
N ALA A 153 -16.17 -25.57 -4.14
CA ALA A 153 -17.14 -25.49 -5.23
C ALA A 153 -17.20 -26.79 -6.04
N GLN A 154 -16.08 -27.48 -6.21
CA GLN A 154 -16.03 -28.79 -6.86
C GLN A 154 -16.70 -29.87 -6.03
N ASN A 155 -16.57 -29.81 -4.71
CA ASN A 155 -17.07 -30.83 -3.79
C ASN A 155 -18.53 -30.66 -3.36
N THR A 156 -19.16 -29.49 -3.62
CA THR A 156 -20.55 -29.24 -3.20
C THR A 156 -21.56 -29.58 -4.29
N GLY A 157 -22.61 -30.35 -3.94
CA GLY A 157 -23.80 -30.53 -4.77
C GLY A 157 -24.81 -29.39 -4.67
N ASN A 158 -24.66 -28.47 -3.71
CA ASN A 158 -25.57 -27.36 -3.49
C ASN A 158 -25.23 -26.21 -4.45
N LYS A 159 -26.18 -25.91 -5.37
CA LYS A 159 -26.00 -24.87 -6.39
C LYS A 159 -25.85 -23.46 -5.82
N GLU A 160 -26.56 -23.13 -4.74
CA GLU A 160 -26.46 -21.80 -4.11
C GLU A 160 -25.10 -21.64 -3.40
N GLU A 161 -24.67 -22.66 -2.70
CA GLU A 161 -23.35 -22.68 -2.06
C GLU A 161 -22.23 -22.58 -3.10
N ARG A 162 -22.31 -23.32 -4.20
CA ARG A 162 -21.35 -23.22 -5.33
C ARG A 162 -21.33 -21.82 -5.91
N ARG A 163 -22.49 -21.20 -6.10
CA ARG A 163 -22.58 -19.82 -6.59
C ARG A 163 -21.89 -18.83 -5.66
N ARG A 164 -22.06 -18.96 -4.33
CA ARG A 164 -21.39 -18.14 -3.32
C ARG A 164 -19.86 -18.28 -3.39
N LEU A 165 -19.39 -19.51 -3.49
CA LEU A 165 -17.96 -19.86 -3.59
C LEU A 165 -17.34 -19.34 -4.88
N MET A 166 -18.07 -19.38 -6.01
CA MET A 166 -17.61 -18.94 -7.33
C MET A 166 -17.87 -17.47 -7.62
N THR A 167 -18.39 -16.69 -6.66
CA THR A 167 -18.59 -15.23 -6.79
C THR A 167 -17.48 -14.49 -6.02
N PHE A 168 -16.74 -13.62 -6.72
CA PHE A 168 -15.64 -12.82 -6.20
C PHE A 168 -16.00 -11.34 -6.31
N ALA A 169 -16.29 -10.70 -5.18
CA ALA A 169 -16.62 -9.29 -5.11
C ALA A 169 -15.38 -8.48 -4.74
N ILE A 170 -15.01 -7.51 -5.55
CA ILE A 170 -13.87 -6.61 -5.34
C ILE A 170 -14.42 -5.21 -5.09
N VAL A 171 -14.20 -4.68 -3.89
CA VAL A 171 -14.67 -3.35 -3.47
C VAL A 171 -13.52 -2.36 -3.59
N GLY A 172 -13.62 -1.44 -4.57
CA GLY A 172 -12.64 -0.42 -4.88
C GLY A 172 -12.13 -0.49 -6.32
N GLY A 173 -12.54 0.44 -7.17
CA GLY A 173 -12.16 0.54 -8.60
C GLY A 173 -10.86 1.32 -8.86
N GLY A 174 -9.98 1.44 -7.87
CA GLY A 174 -8.62 1.94 -8.03
C GLY A 174 -7.67 0.91 -8.67
N ALA A 175 -6.38 1.24 -8.80
CA ALA A 175 -5.38 0.38 -9.45
C ALA A 175 -5.38 -1.06 -8.88
N THR A 176 -5.33 -1.21 -7.56
CA THR A 176 -5.32 -2.55 -6.92
C THR A 176 -6.55 -3.39 -7.27
N GLY A 177 -7.75 -2.79 -7.27
CA GLY A 177 -8.98 -3.54 -7.60
C GLY A 177 -9.03 -3.97 -9.05
N ILE A 178 -8.57 -3.12 -9.96
CA ILE A 178 -8.48 -3.40 -11.39
C ILE A 178 -7.46 -4.50 -11.68
N GLU A 179 -6.28 -4.42 -11.06
CA GLU A 179 -5.22 -5.40 -11.17
C GLU A 179 -5.69 -6.78 -10.67
N LEU A 180 -6.38 -6.81 -9.53
CA LEU A 180 -6.94 -8.03 -8.96
C LEU A 180 -8.07 -8.60 -9.86
N ALA A 181 -8.99 -7.75 -10.35
CA ALA A 181 -10.06 -8.17 -11.26
C ALA A 181 -9.51 -8.75 -12.56
N GLY A 182 -8.51 -8.09 -13.14
CA GLY A 182 -7.82 -8.58 -14.34
C GLY A 182 -7.12 -9.92 -14.11
N ALA A 183 -6.44 -10.09 -12.98
CA ALA A 183 -5.75 -11.32 -12.64
C ALA A 183 -6.72 -12.49 -12.37
N LEU A 184 -7.84 -12.25 -11.69
CA LEU A 184 -8.90 -13.25 -11.51
C LEU A 184 -9.55 -13.65 -12.83
N ALA A 185 -9.76 -12.68 -13.75
CA ALA A 185 -10.31 -12.98 -15.08
C ALA A 185 -9.35 -13.83 -15.91
N GLU A 186 -8.03 -13.61 -15.80
CA GLU A 186 -7.02 -14.47 -16.41
C GLU A 186 -6.96 -15.86 -15.77
N MET A 187 -7.06 -15.95 -14.45
CA MET A 187 -7.14 -17.22 -13.73
C MET A 187 -8.34 -18.04 -14.21
N ARG A 188 -9.54 -17.42 -14.32
CA ARG A 188 -10.74 -18.07 -14.87
C ARG A 188 -10.50 -18.62 -16.28
N LYS A 189 -9.80 -17.85 -17.13
CA LYS A 189 -9.63 -18.22 -18.53
C LYS A 189 -8.53 -19.27 -18.77
N PHE A 190 -7.42 -19.19 -18.03
CA PHE A 190 -6.21 -19.93 -18.35
C PHE A 190 -5.82 -20.99 -17.31
N VAL A 191 -6.22 -20.81 -16.05
CA VAL A 191 -5.85 -21.71 -14.95
C VAL A 191 -6.97 -22.71 -14.64
N LEU A 192 -8.17 -22.22 -14.36
CA LEU A 192 -9.28 -23.07 -13.94
C LEU A 192 -9.61 -24.21 -14.93
N PRO A 193 -9.61 -24.01 -16.26
CA PRO A 193 -9.90 -25.12 -17.17
C PRO A 193 -8.88 -26.27 -17.13
N GLN A 194 -7.67 -25.98 -16.67
CA GLN A 194 -6.58 -26.96 -16.57
C GLN A 194 -6.56 -27.64 -15.20
N ASP A 195 -6.70 -26.85 -14.13
CA ASP A 195 -6.55 -27.34 -12.77
C ASP A 195 -7.87 -27.89 -12.19
N TYR A 196 -9.01 -27.38 -12.68
CA TYR A 196 -10.36 -27.76 -12.25
C TYR A 196 -11.29 -28.09 -13.44
N PRO A 197 -10.99 -29.14 -14.21
CA PRO A 197 -11.72 -29.46 -15.45
C PRO A 197 -13.21 -29.80 -15.22
N ASP A 198 -13.57 -30.24 -14.00
CA ASP A 198 -14.93 -30.59 -13.63
C ASP A 198 -15.78 -29.38 -13.19
N LEU A 199 -15.16 -28.21 -12.97
CA LEU A 199 -15.87 -26.99 -12.65
C LEU A 199 -16.32 -26.26 -13.92
N ASN A 200 -17.59 -25.86 -13.93
CA ASN A 200 -18.06 -24.94 -14.97
C ASN A 200 -17.52 -23.53 -14.73
N ILE A 201 -16.50 -23.14 -15.48
CA ILE A 201 -15.84 -21.83 -15.36
C ILE A 201 -16.79 -20.65 -15.58
N ASN A 202 -17.92 -20.84 -16.31
CA ASN A 202 -18.92 -19.80 -16.53
C ASN A 202 -19.73 -19.47 -15.27
N GLU A 203 -19.67 -20.32 -14.24
CA GLU A 203 -20.26 -20.03 -12.92
C GLU A 203 -19.41 -19.05 -12.12
N MET A 204 -18.12 -18.87 -12.48
CA MET A 204 -17.24 -17.89 -11.79
C MET A 204 -17.63 -16.46 -12.17
N ARG A 205 -18.13 -15.72 -11.22
CA ARG A 205 -18.48 -14.30 -11.34
C ARG A 205 -17.41 -13.44 -10.68
N ILE A 206 -16.97 -12.40 -11.39
CA ILE A 206 -16.05 -11.39 -10.88
C ILE A 206 -16.80 -10.06 -10.93
N ILE A 207 -17.00 -9.43 -9.76
CA ILE A 207 -17.79 -8.20 -9.63
C ILE A 207 -16.87 -7.12 -9.04
N LEU A 208 -16.64 -6.06 -9.81
CA LEU A 208 -15.86 -4.89 -9.38
C LEU A 208 -16.79 -3.74 -9.03
N LEU A 209 -16.79 -3.32 -7.76
CA LEU A 209 -17.63 -2.26 -7.23
C LEU A 209 -16.80 -1.01 -6.94
N ASP A 210 -17.34 0.16 -7.26
CA ASP A 210 -16.76 1.44 -6.84
C ASP A 210 -17.87 2.46 -6.51
N GLY A 211 -17.63 3.28 -5.48
CA GLY A 211 -18.49 4.39 -5.10
C GLY A 211 -18.44 5.58 -6.05
N SER A 212 -17.47 5.64 -6.94
CA SER A 212 -17.29 6.69 -7.94
C SER A 212 -18.07 6.36 -9.22
N SER A 213 -18.28 7.38 -10.07
CA SER A 213 -18.95 7.23 -11.37
C SER A 213 -18.08 6.57 -12.46
N ARG A 214 -16.78 6.35 -12.18
CA ARG A 214 -15.83 5.71 -13.11
C ARG A 214 -14.72 4.99 -12.36
N LEU A 215 -14.14 3.98 -12.99
CA LEU A 215 -12.93 3.31 -12.53
C LEU A 215 -11.72 4.26 -12.64
N LEU A 216 -10.65 4.01 -11.87
CA LEU A 216 -9.42 4.82 -11.91
C LEU A 216 -9.71 6.31 -11.88
N SER A 217 -10.49 6.80 -10.93
CA SER A 217 -10.94 8.19 -10.86
C SER A 217 -9.79 9.22 -10.88
N ALA A 218 -8.57 8.82 -10.57
CA ALA A 218 -7.36 9.63 -10.64
C ALA A 218 -6.70 9.68 -12.04
N PHE A 219 -7.19 8.91 -13.00
CA PHE A 219 -6.73 8.88 -14.40
C PHE A 219 -7.71 9.66 -15.30
N SER A 220 -7.36 9.83 -16.57
CA SER A 220 -8.23 10.44 -17.57
C SER A 220 -9.52 9.62 -17.77
N GLU A 221 -10.53 10.26 -18.36
CA GLU A 221 -11.78 9.56 -18.72
C GLU A 221 -11.55 8.52 -19.80
N GLU A 222 -10.65 8.79 -20.74
CA GLU A 222 -10.26 7.88 -21.81
C GLU A 222 -9.65 6.59 -21.22
N SER A 223 -8.65 6.71 -20.35
CA SER A 223 -8.05 5.59 -19.64
C SER A 223 -9.06 4.80 -18.80
N SER A 224 -9.95 5.52 -18.10
CA SER A 224 -11.02 4.89 -17.31
C SER A 224 -11.97 4.06 -18.16
N LYS A 225 -12.37 4.59 -19.33
CA LYS A 225 -13.25 3.91 -20.29
C LYS A 225 -12.58 2.67 -20.87
N GLU A 226 -11.32 2.79 -21.30
CA GLU A 226 -10.58 1.67 -21.87
C GLU A 226 -10.44 0.52 -20.89
N VAL A 227 -10.10 0.82 -19.62
CA VAL A 227 -10.03 -0.18 -18.55
C VAL A 227 -11.37 -0.87 -18.35
N ALA A 228 -12.46 -0.11 -18.31
CA ALA A 228 -13.80 -0.67 -18.14
C ALA A 228 -14.19 -1.57 -19.32
N ASP A 229 -13.92 -1.15 -20.55
CA ASP A 229 -14.19 -1.94 -21.76
C ASP A 229 -13.35 -3.22 -21.82
N TYR A 230 -12.07 -3.13 -21.39
CA TYR A 230 -11.18 -4.29 -21.33
C TYR A 230 -11.67 -5.33 -20.31
N LEU A 231 -12.07 -4.90 -19.11
CA LEU A 231 -12.59 -5.78 -18.06
C LEU A 231 -13.93 -6.41 -18.46
N LYS A 232 -14.85 -5.62 -19.06
CA LYS A 232 -16.14 -6.12 -19.57
C LYS A 232 -15.95 -7.20 -20.64
N LYS A 233 -15.00 -7.03 -21.57
CA LYS A 233 -14.65 -8.06 -22.58
C LYS A 233 -14.11 -9.37 -21.96
N ARG A 234 -13.84 -9.37 -20.67
CA ARG A 234 -13.42 -10.52 -19.87
C ARG A 234 -14.48 -10.93 -18.85
N ASP A 235 -15.72 -10.57 -19.11
CA ASP A 235 -16.89 -10.88 -18.28
C ASP A 235 -16.70 -10.48 -16.80
N VAL A 236 -16.05 -9.35 -16.54
CA VAL A 236 -16.04 -8.71 -15.23
C VAL A 236 -17.25 -7.81 -15.14
N GLU A 237 -18.11 -8.04 -14.17
CA GLU A 237 -19.25 -7.18 -13.87
C GLU A 237 -18.77 -5.92 -13.17
N ILE A 238 -19.04 -4.74 -13.74
CA ILE A 238 -18.65 -3.45 -13.16
C ILE A 238 -19.88 -2.74 -12.61
N LYS A 239 -19.86 -2.42 -11.31
CA LYS A 239 -20.90 -1.69 -10.61
C LYS A 239 -20.34 -0.37 -10.07
N LEU A 240 -20.65 0.73 -10.74
CA LEU A 240 -20.23 2.09 -10.35
C LEU A 240 -21.35 2.77 -9.56
N ASN A 241 -21.02 3.85 -8.82
CA ASN A 241 -21.88 4.55 -7.90
C ASN A 241 -22.48 3.63 -6.81
N GLN A 242 -21.79 2.52 -6.51
CA GLN A 242 -22.21 1.54 -5.53
C GLN A 242 -21.32 1.58 -4.30
N ARG A 243 -21.95 1.80 -3.16
CA ARG A 243 -21.29 1.76 -1.85
C ARG A 243 -21.72 0.51 -1.10
N VAL A 244 -20.78 -0.16 -0.51
CA VAL A 244 -21.06 -1.27 0.39
C VAL A 244 -21.47 -0.73 1.75
N MET A 245 -22.63 -1.19 2.21
CA MET A 245 -23.22 -0.79 3.49
C MET A 245 -22.88 -1.77 4.62
N GLY A 246 -22.64 -3.04 4.30
CA GLY A 246 -22.30 -4.09 5.25
C GLY A 246 -22.08 -5.43 4.56
N TYR A 247 -21.59 -6.41 5.33
CA TYR A 247 -21.43 -7.77 4.87
C TYR A 247 -21.74 -8.73 6.01
N GLU A 248 -22.82 -9.46 5.89
CA GLU A 248 -23.28 -10.43 6.89
C GLU A 248 -23.92 -11.63 6.19
N ASN A 249 -23.72 -12.83 6.75
CA ASN A 249 -24.31 -14.07 6.25
C ASN A 249 -24.10 -14.27 4.74
N TYR A 250 -22.91 -13.95 4.25
CA TYR A 250 -22.52 -13.99 2.83
C TYR A 250 -23.26 -13.01 1.92
N GLN A 251 -24.01 -12.07 2.49
CA GLN A 251 -24.71 -11.01 1.74
C GLN A 251 -23.94 -9.69 1.84
N LEU A 252 -23.36 -9.25 0.74
CA LEU A 252 -22.72 -7.94 0.60
C LEU A 252 -23.78 -6.91 0.23
N ALA A 253 -24.26 -6.15 1.21
CA ALA A 253 -25.34 -5.18 1.05
C ALA A 253 -24.83 -3.89 0.36
N LEU A 254 -25.59 -3.38 -0.60
CA LEU A 254 -25.29 -2.19 -1.36
C LEU A 254 -26.24 -1.03 -1.03
N ASN A 255 -25.83 0.20 -1.34
CA ASN A 255 -26.61 1.41 -1.06
C ASN A 255 -27.93 1.54 -1.86
N ASP A 256 -28.11 0.78 -2.93
CA ASP A 256 -29.35 0.71 -3.71
C ASP A 256 -30.37 -0.30 -3.18
N GLY A 257 -30.10 -0.92 -2.03
CA GLY A 257 -30.93 -1.94 -1.40
C GLY A 257 -30.74 -3.34 -1.95
N THR A 258 -29.86 -3.54 -2.95
CA THR A 258 -29.52 -4.88 -3.45
C THR A 258 -28.42 -5.51 -2.63
N ALA A 259 -28.23 -6.82 -2.76
CA ALA A 259 -27.13 -7.55 -2.15
C ALA A 259 -26.45 -8.50 -3.13
N ILE A 260 -25.18 -8.75 -2.92
CA ILE A 260 -24.40 -9.74 -3.66
C ILE A 260 -24.14 -10.93 -2.74
N ASP A 261 -24.61 -12.11 -3.16
CA ASP A 261 -24.40 -13.36 -2.44
C ASP A 261 -23.00 -13.92 -2.80
N THR A 262 -22.06 -13.88 -1.85
CA THR A 262 -20.66 -14.26 -2.07
C THR A 262 -19.95 -14.64 -0.77
N LYS A 263 -19.00 -15.56 -0.86
CA LYS A 263 -18.04 -15.85 0.23
C LYS A 263 -16.72 -15.09 0.07
N ASN A 264 -16.47 -14.48 -1.07
CA ASN A 264 -15.18 -13.86 -1.41
C ASN A 264 -15.32 -12.35 -1.62
N VAL A 265 -15.04 -11.57 -0.59
CA VAL A 265 -15.08 -10.10 -0.63
C VAL A 265 -13.68 -9.54 -0.43
N PHE A 266 -13.10 -8.95 -1.47
CA PHE A 266 -11.83 -8.22 -1.41
C PHE A 266 -12.10 -6.74 -1.16
N TRP A 267 -11.55 -6.22 -0.07
CA TRP A 267 -11.70 -4.82 0.30
C TRP A 267 -10.45 -4.02 0.01
N VAL A 268 -10.47 -3.27 -1.08
CA VAL A 268 -9.35 -2.42 -1.56
C VAL A 268 -9.79 -0.97 -1.83
N ALA A 269 -10.89 -0.53 -1.19
CA ALA A 269 -11.59 0.73 -1.46
C ALA A 269 -10.93 1.99 -0.89
N GLY A 270 -9.81 1.90 -0.24
CA GLY A 270 -9.13 3.06 0.29
C GLY A 270 -8.05 2.72 1.30
N VAL A 271 -7.30 3.75 1.69
CA VAL A 271 -6.19 3.62 2.63
C VAL A 271 -6.30 4.66 3.74
N LYS A 272 -5.77 4.32 4.92
CA LYS A 272 -5.63 5.18 6.09
C LYS A 272 -4.20 5.09 6.59
N ALA A 273 -3.57 6.24 6.84
CA ALA A 273 -2.20 6.27 7.35
C ALA A 273 -2.09 5.63 8.73
N ASN A 274 -0.98 4.93 8.95
CA ASN A 274 -0.65 4.36 10.26
C ASN A 274 -0.16 5.48 11.18
N SER A 275 -0.90 5.75 12.25
CA SER A 275 -0.53 6.74 13.25
C SER A 275 0.35 6.15 14.34
N LEU A 276 1.11 7.03 14.99
CA LEU A 276 1.77 6.77 16.27
C LEU A 276 1.06 7.59 17.36
N GLN A 277 0.99 7.04 18.56
CA GLN A 277 0.47 7.78 19.71
C GLN A 277 1.47 8.87 20.15
N GLY A 278 1.01 9.82 20.96
CA GLY A 278 1.85 10.84 21.61
C GLY A 278 2.10 12.11 20.79
N LEU A 279 1.67 12.18 19.54
CA LEU A 279 1.63 13.43 18.80
C LEU A 279 0.28 14.12 18.99
N PRO A 280 0.23 15.46 19.02
CA PRO A 280 -1.01 16.20 19.25
C PRO A 280 -2.04 15.95 18.15
N ALA A 281 -3.33 15.98 18.52
CA ALA A 281 -4.41 15.66 17.59
C ALA A 281 -4.45 16.57 16.36
N ASP A 282 -4.08 17.84 16.51
CA ASP A 282 -4.00 18.83 15.43
C ASP A 282 -2.86 18.57 14.44
N ALA A 283 -1.87 17.73 14.80
CA ALA A 283 -0.83 17.26 13.87
C ALA A 283 -1.40 16.35 12.78
N TYR A 284 -2.59 15.77 12.99
CA TYR A 284 -3.22 14.86 12.04
C TYR A 284 -4.24 15.59 11.14
N GLY A 285 -4.35 15.12 9.92
CA GLY A 285 -5.32 15.56 8.93
C GLY A 285 -6.12 14.39 8.35
N PRO A 286 -6.86 14.61 7.25
CA PRO A 286 -7.65 13.59 6.59
C PRO A 286 -6.87 12.31 6.33
N GLY A 287 -7.53 11.17 6.52
CA GLY A 287 -6.90 9.86 6.36
C GLY A 287 -5.84 9.55 7.42
N ASN A 288 -5.88 10.22 8.57
CA ASN A 288 -4.93 10.05 9.67
C ASN A 288 -3.46 10.36 9.30
N ARG A 289 -3.27 11.23 8.30
CA ARG A 289 -1.95 11.64 7.80
C ARG A 289 -1.39 12.77 8.65
N LEU A 290 -0.08 12.75 8.89
CA LEU A 290 0.64 13.81 9.61
C LEU A 290 0.84 15.03 8.71
N LYS A 291 0.36 16.19 9.16
CA LYS A 291 0.57 17.49 8.51
C LYS A 291 2.05 17.85 8.57
N VAL A 292 2.65 18.12 7.42
CA VAL A 292 4.06 18.50 7.32
C VAL A 292 4.24 19.75 6.47
N ASP A 293 5.32 20.48 6.78
CA ASP A 293 5.77 21.60 5.95
C ASP A 293 6.43 21.13 4.65
N THR A 294 6.87 22.05 3.81
CA THR A 294 7.54 21.76 2.53
C THR A 294 8.89 21.06 2.68
N TYR A 295 9.42 20.92 3.90
CA TYR A 295 10.63 20.18 4.23
C TYR A 295 10.35 18.80 4.84
N ASN A 296 9.09 18.38 4.85
CA ASN A 296 8.58 17.15 5.50
C ASN A 296 8.66 17.17 7.03
N ARG A 297 8.78 18.34 7.69
CA ARG A 297 8.84 18.49 9.16
C ARG A 297 7.44 18.66 9.74
N LEU A 298 7.22 18.16 10.93
CA LEU A 298 6.07 18.53 11.74
C LEU A 298 6.26 19.98 12.24
N SER A 299 5.23 20.81 12.14
CA SER A 299 5.35 22.25 12.45
C SER A 299 5.79 22.53 13.88
N GLN A 300 5.35 21.73 14.85
CA GLN A 300 5.67 21.90 16.27
C GLN A 300 7.00 21.23 16.66
N TYR A 301 7.50 20.28 15.86
CA TYR A 301 8.69 19.48 16.19
C TYR A 301 9.63 19.42 14.98
N PRO A 302 10.58 20.35 14.87
CA PRO A 302 11.42 20.51 13.67
C PRO A 302 12.40 19.35 13.44
N ASN A 303 12.57 18.47 14.40
CA ASN A 303 13.39 17.27 14.33
C ASN A 303 12.56 15.98 14.07
N ILE A 304 11.23 16.11 13.91
CA ILE A 304 10.34 15.01 13.54
C ILE A 304 9.83 15.24 12.12
N PHE A 305 10.00 14.23 11.27
CA PHE A 305 9.63 14.25 9.87
C PHE A 305 8.60 13.16 9.57
N ALA A 306 7.73 13.39 8.58
CA ALA A 306 6.91 12.32 7.99
C ALA A 306 7.08 12.29 6.48
N ILE A 307 7.16 11.08 5.91
CA ILE A 307 7.31 10.85 4.46
C ILE A 307 6.42 9.71 3.96
N GLY A 308 6.09 9.74 2.67
CA GLY A 308 5.22 8.74 2.03
C GLY A 308 3.76 8.89 2.43
N ASP A 309 3.06 7.77 2.47
CA ASP A 309 1.61 7.74 2.70
C ASP A 309 1.18 8.34 4.05
N THR A 310 2.09 8.37 5.01
CA THR A 310 1.88 8.97 6.35
C THR A 310 1.88 10.50 6.31
N ALA A 311 2.58 11.13 5.35
CA ALA A 311 2.73 12.57 5.27
C ALA A 311 1.57 13.26 4.54
N LEU A 312 1.04 14.34 5.09
CA LEU A 312 0.09 15.26 4.46
C LEU A 312 0.80 16.60 4.20
N MET A 313 1.38 16.74 3.04
CA MET A 313 1.92 18.00 2.56
C MET A 313 0.93 18.63 1.60
N ILE A 314 0.35 19.74 1.98
CA ILE A 314 -0.61 20.52 1.19
C ILE A 314 0.16 21.58 0.40
N SER A 315 -0.17 21.73 -0.88
CA SER A 315 0.32 22.78 -1.76
C SER A 315 -0.81 23.26 -2.68
N GLU A 316 -0.59 24.33 -3.41
CA GLU A 316 -1.56 24.85 -4.37
C GLU A 316 -1.95 23.80 -5.42
N GLU A 317 -0.97 23.09 -5.97
CA GLU A 317 -1.18 22.00 -6.96
C GLU A 317 -1.82 20.76 -6.32
N TYR A 318 -1.59 20.52 -5.01
CA TYR A 318 -2.09 19.36 -4.27
C TYR A 318 -2.84 19.77 -2.99
N PRO A 319 -4.04 20.37 -3.09
CA PRO A 319 -4.78 20.90 -1.93
C PRO A 319 -5.29 19.82 -0.97
N LYS A 320 -5.35 18.57 -1.42
CA LYS A 320 -5.67 17.38 -0.60
C LYS A 320 -4.41 16.59 -0.19
N GLY A 321 -3.21 17.17 -0.41
CA GLY A 321 -1.92 16.51 -0.24
C GLY A 321 -1.56 15.59 -1.42
N HIS A 322 -0.28 15.22 -1.48
CA HIS A 322 0.22 14.32 -2.54
C HIS A 322 -0.49 12.96 -2.50
N PRO A 323 -0.60 12.26 -3.66
CA PRO A 323 -1.19 10.93 -3.73
C PRO A 323 -0.38 9.92 -2.91
N GLN A 324 -1.08 8.96 -2.30
CA GLN A 324 -0.48 7.89 -1.49
C GLN A 324 -0.01 6.74 -2.39
N VAL A 325 1.06 7.02 -3.13
CA VAL A 325 1.69 6.10 -4.08
C VAL A 325 3.21 6.12 -3.90
N VAL A 326 3.91 5.21 -4.55
CA VAL A 326 5.37 5.02 -4.40
C VAL A 326 6.19 6.27 -4.76
N GLN A 327 5.78 7.00 -5.78
CA GLN A 327 6.58 8.13 -6.32
C GLN A 327 6.79 9.28 -5.32
N PRO A 328 5.76 9.84 -4.66
CA PRO A 328 5.97 10.86 -3.62
C PRO A 328 6.86 10.35 -2.49
N ALA A 329 6.66 9.12 -2.02
CA ALA A 329 7.45 8.55 -0.92
C ALA A 329 8.96 8.51 -1.24
N ILE A 330 9.32 8.07 -2.45
CA ILE A 330 10.72 8.03 -2.91
C ILE A 330 11.29 9.43 -3.09
N GLN A 331 10.51 10.37 -3.66
CA GLN A 331 10.96 11.73 -3.92
C GLN A 331 11.11 12.53 -2.62
N GLN A 332 10.17 12.40 -1.67
CA GLN A 332 10.29 13.00 -0.33
C GLN A 332 11.52 12.46 0.40
N ALA A 333 11.77 11.15 0.36
CA ALA A 333 12.99 10.59 0.93
C ALA A 333 14.26 11.16 0.30
N ARG A 334 14.31 11.36 -1.02
CA ARG A 334 15.45 11.98 -1.71
C ARG A 334 15.65 13.44 -1.28
N ASN A 335 14.58 14.20 -1.13
CA ASN A 335 14.63 15.57 -0.66
C ASN A 335 15.10 15.64 0.79
N LEU A 336 14.57 14.78 1.66
CA LEU A 336 14.96 14.73 3.06
C LEU A 336 16.43 14.34 3.24
N ILE A 337 16.98 13.41 2.44
CA ILE A 337 18.41 13.09 2.43
C ILE A 337 19.25 14.35 2.18
N ARG A 338 18.90 15.11 1.13
CA ARG A 338 19.61 16.36 0.79
C ARG A 338 19.51 17.37 1.94
N ASN A 339 18.33 17.52 2.52
CA ASN A 339 18.10 18.47 3.61
C ASN A 339 18.83 18.09 4.91
N LEU A 340 18.88 16.81 5.27
CA LEU A 340 19.68 16.35 6.41
C LEU A 340 21.17 16.64 6.20
N GLN A 341 21.71 16.40 4.99
CA GLN A 341 23.09 16.71 4.66
C GLN A 341 23.38 18.23 4.64
N ARG A 342 22.44 19.03 4.17
CA ARG A 342 22.55 20.50 4.16
C ARG A 342 22.51 21.07 5.60
N ALA A 343 21.63 20.55 6.44
CA ALA A 343 21.58 20.94 7.86
C ALA A 343 22.89 20.69 8.59
N GLU A 344 23.60 19.59 8.28
CA GLU A 344 24.89 19.26 8.87
C GLU A 344 26.04 20.22 8.42
N THR A 345 25.85 20.90 7.32
CA THR A 345 26.82 21.87 6.78
C THR A 345 26.35 23.33 6.93
N GLY A 346 25.26 23.59 7.66
CA GLY A 346 24.69 24.92 7.86
C GLY A 346 24.08 25.56 6.61
N LEU A 347 23.84 24.77 5.55
CA LEU A 347 23.23 25.25 4.32
C LEU A 347 21.70 25.35 4.45
N PRO A 348 21.03 26.31 3.78
CA PRO A 348 19.58 26.45 3.82
C PRO A 348 18.89 25.21 3.23
N LEU A 349 17.77 24.76 3.82
CA LEU A 349 16.99 23.64 3.36
C LEU A 349 16.32 23.95 2.00
N GLN A 350 16.04 22.91 1.23
CA GLN A 350 15.35 23.00 -0.07
C GLN A 350 13.94 22.46 0.07
N PRO A 351 12.90 23.20 -0.34
CA PRO A 351 11.53 22.72 -0.29
C PRO A 351 11.35 21.50 -1.21
N PHE A 352 10.45 20.63 -0.82
CA PHE A 352 10.04 19.51 -1.64
C PHE A 352 9.07 19.99 -2.73
N ILE A 353 9.35 19.60 -3.96
CA ILE A 353 8.47 19.80 -5.11
C ILE A 353 8.25 18.43 -5.74
N TYR A 354 6.98 18.01 -5.77
CA TYR A 354 6.61 16.73 -6.36
C TYR A 354 6.63 16.80 -7.88
N GLN A 355 7.36 15.90 -8.49
CA GLN A 355 7.38 15.72 -9.94
C GLN A 355 6.55 14.48 -10.29
N ASN A 356 5.34 14.68 -10.79
CA ASN A 356 4.53 13.59 -11.30
C ASN A 356 5.17 13.02 -12.58
N LYS A 357 5.61 11.77 -12.51
CA LYS A 357 6.24 11.04 -13.63
C LYS A 357 5.25 10.21 -14.44
N GLY A 358 3.97 10.38 -14.18
CA GLY A 358 2.90 9.59 -14.78
C GLY A 358 2.32 8.56 -13.81
N SER A 359 1.25 7.92 -14.26
CA SER A 359 0.53 6.88 -13.53
C SER A 359 0.39 5.64 -14.39
N MET A 360 0.35 4.46 -13.76
CA MET A 360 0.18 3.18 -14.46
C MET A 360 -0.71 2.27 -13.64
N ALA A 361 -1.57 1.52 -14.34
CA ALA A 361 -2.30 0.39 -13.79
C ALA A 361 -2.23 -0.78 -14.77
N THR A 362 -1.90 -1.97 -14.27
CA THR A 362 -1.89 -3.20 -15.08
C THR A 362 -3.26 -3.86 -15.07
N ILE A 363 -3.63 -4.50 -16.19
CA ILE A 363 -4.91 -5.19 -16.34
C ILE A 363 -4.63 -6.58 -16.90
N GLY A 364 -4.23 -7.51 -16.01
CA GLY A 364 -3.72 -8.81 -16.42
C GLY A 364 -2.27 -8.75 -16.93
N ARG A 365 -1.82 -9.86 -17.58
CA ARG A 365 -0.39 -10.04 -17.94
C ARG A 365 0.11 -9.13 -19.05
N ASN A 366 -0.75 -8.80 -20.01
CA ASN A 366 -0.31 -8.21 -21.29
C ASN A 366 -0.89 -6.80 -21.54
N HIS A 367 -1.68 -6.26 -20.63
CA HIS A 367 -2.28 -4.94 -20.77
C HIS A 367 -1.95 -4.03 -19.59
N ALA A 368 -1.68 -2.79 -19.88
CA ALA A 368 -1.51 -1.72 -18.89
C ALA A 368 -1.98 -0.40 -19.48
N VAL A 369 -2.57 0.42 -18.65
CA VAL A 369 -2.85 1.82 -18.95
C VAL A 369 -1.74 2.65 -18.33
N VAL A 370 -1.13 3.52 -19.13
CA VAL A 370 -0.03 4.40 -18.71
C VAL A 370 -0.31 5.82 -19.15
N GLU A 371 -0.31 6.74 -18.21
CA GLU A 371 -0.42 8.17 -18.46
C GLU A 371 0.90 8.87 -18.11
N LEU A 372 1.55 9.46 -19.10
CA LEU A 372 2.70 10.33 -18.92
C LEU A 372 2.27 11.78 -19.19
N LYS A 373 2.98 12.77 -18.65
CA LYS A 373 2.63 14.20 -18.83
C LYS A 373 2.44 14.62 -20.30
N THR A 374 3.03 13.90 -21.25
CA THR A 374 3.05 14.26 -22.68
C THR A 374 2.36 13.24 -23.58
N VAL A 375 2.08 12.04 -23.13
CA VAL A 375 1.54 10.95 -23.97
C VAL A 375 0.74 9.96 -23.10
N SER A 376 -0.43 9.55 -23.55
CA SER A 376 -1.17 8.41 -23.01
C SER A 376 -0.89 7.17 -23.85
N TYR A 377 -0.47 6.08 -23.24
CA TYR A 377 -0.23 4.79 -23.90
C TYR A 377 -1.14 3.73 -23.32
N THR A 378 -1.86 3.05 -24.21
CA THR A 378 -2.89 2.08 -23.83
C THR A 378 -2.53 0.61 -24.11
N HIS A 379 -1.41 0.34 -24.80
CA HIS A 379 -1.03 -1.00 -25.26
C HIS A 379 0.44 -1.35 -24.96
N LEU A 380 0.87 -1.24 -23.69
CA LEU A 380 2.22 -1.68 -23.31
C LEU A 380 2.17 -3.10 -22.70
N ARG A 381 3.09 -3.97 -23.12
CA ARG A 381 3.27 -5.27 -22.45
C ARG A 381 3.70 -5.03 -21.00
N ALA A 382 2.90 -5.46 -20.05
CA ALA A 382 3.00 -5.15 -18.63
C ALA A 382 4.36 -5.49 -17.98
N HIS A 383 5.11 -6.46 -18.51
CA HIS A 383 6.40 -6.87 -17.95
C HIS A 383 7.55 -5.87 -18.13
N GLN A 384 7.47 -4.94 -19.08
CA GLN A 384 8.56 -4.00 -19.34
C GLN A 384 8.41 -2.64 -18.63
N THR A 385 7.21 -2.29 -18.16
CA THR A 385 6.90 -0.93 -17.70
C THR A 385 6.99 -0.73 -16.19
N SER A 386 6.71 -1.74 -15.38
CA SER A 386 6.72 -1.63 -13.92
C SER A 386 8.12 -1.33 -13.33
N LEU A 387 9.18 -1.78 -13.98
CA LEU A 387 10.57 -1.53 -13.55
C LEU A 387 11.03 -0.07 -13.79
N HIS A 388 10.51 0.61 -14.80
CA HIS A 388 10.96 1.95 -15.17
C HIS A 388 10.27 3.08 -14.41
N LEU A 389 9.08 2.88 -13.86
CA LEU A 389 8.34 3.91 -13.12
C LEU A 389 8.64 3.91 -11.61
N VAL A 390 9.22 2.84 -11.07
CA VAL A 390 9.48 2.66 -9.64
C VAL A 390 10.98 2.80 -9.28
N CYS A 391 11.90 2.74 -10.23
CA CYS A 391 13.34 2.98 -10.02
C CYS A 391 13.72 4.48 -10.18
#